data_67757b531b80c5b172b03c09a7901dd8
#
_entry.id   67757b531b80c5b172b03c09a7901dd8
#
_cell.length_a   1.000
_cell.length_b   1.000
_cell.length_c   1.000
_cell.angle_alpha   90.00
_cell.angle_beta   90.00
_cell.angle_gamma   90.00
#
_symmetry.space_group_name_H-M   'P 1'
#
loop_
_entity.id
_entity.type
_entity.pdbx_description
1 polymer ?
#
loop_
_entity_poly.entity_id
_entity_poly.type
_entity_poly.pdbx_seq_one_letter_code
_entity_poly.pdbx_strand_id
1 'polypeptide(L)'
;MSTPAPFGRMLTAMVTPFKKDGSIDWDGVEKIADHLVKNGHDGIVVNGTTGEAPTTKSSEKEEIIKVVKRVVGANIKVVSGAGDNETDYSINQAKRSEAAGADGILVVTPYYNKPPQAGIKAHFLAMANATGLPMMLYDIPGRTGVEIESDTIVELFEHPSIVALKDAKGNVAATSWVIKRCGIPVYSGDDILNLPLLSVGAVGFVSVCGHTVGSQLKAMLDAWFDGNSQRALEIHQQLLPVFTGTFRTQGAIMTKAALTLMGLPGGHTRLPLVDATDAQIAQLRDDLRAGGVAIN
;
A
#
# COMPACT_ATOMS: atom_id res chain seq x y z
N MET A 1 14.84 -21.49 4.78
CA MET A 1 14.17 -20.55 5.71
C MET A 1 13.43 -19.52 4.86
N SER A 2 12.20 -19.18 5.18
CA SER A 2 11.46 -18.14 4.43
C SER A 2 12.04 -16.76 4.73
N THR A 3 12.15 -15.92 3.72
CA THR A 3 12.58 -14.51 3.88
C THR A 3 11.69 -13.80 4.89
N PRO A 4 12.26 -13.01 5.83
CA PRO A 4 11.46 -12.27 6.81
C PRO A 4 10.47 -11.31 6.13
N ALA A 5 9.31 -11.12 6.75
CA ALA A 5 8.32 -10.14 6.33
C ALA A 5 8.21 -9.07 7.44
N PRO A 6 9.03 -8.01 7.41
CA PRO A 6 9.23 -7.09 8.54
C PRO A 6 7.95 -6.39 9.00
N PHE A 7 6.95 -6.28 8.14
CA PHE A 7 5.65 -5.65 8.46
C PHE A 7 4.47 -6.64 8.43
N GLY A 8 4.75 -7.97 8.44
CA GLY A 8 3.76 -8.99 8.13
C GLY A 8 3.65 -9.21 6.62
N ARG A 9 2.76 -10.11 6.19
CA ARG A 9 2.65 -10.50 4.77
C ARG A 9 1.49 -9.82 4.06
N MET A 10 0.37 -9.62 4.76
CA MET A 10 -0.84 -9.02 4.23
C MET A 10 -1.00 -7.58 4.74
N LEU A 11 -0.65 -6.60 3.91
CA LEU A 11 -0.88 -5.20 4.20
C LEU A 11 -1.86 -4.61 3.18
N THR A 12 -2.59 -3.57 3.61
CA THR A 12 -3.41 -2.75 2.69
C THR A 12 -3.07 -1.27 2.84
N ALA A 13 -2.92 -0.61 1.68
CA ALA A 13 -2.81 0.85 1.60
C ALA A 13 -4.20 1.46 1.81
N MET A 14 -4.51 1.83 3.05
CA MET A 14 -5.83 2.24 3.49
C MET A 14 -6.25 3.58 2.89
N VAL A 15 -7.52 3.66 2.45
CA VAL A 15 -8.15 4.93 2.07
C VAL A 15 -8.36 5.83 3.29
N THR A 16 -8.40 7.14 3.08
CA THR A 16 -8.84 8.11 4.09
C THR A 16 -10.26 8.55 3.75
N PRO A 17 -11.29 8.15 4.50
CA PRO A 17 -12.65 8.57 4.23
C PRO A 17 -12.83 10.05 4.58
N PHE A 18 -13.32 10.85 3.64
CA PHE A 18 -13.67 12.24 3.86
C PHE A 18 -15.19 12.42 3.88
N LYS A 19 -15.66 13.39 4.67
CA LYS A 19 -17.03 13.86 4.63
C LYS A 19 -17.25 14.73 3.38
N LYS A 20 -18.50 15.06 3.06
CA LYS A 20 -18.85 15.89 1.90
C LYS A 20 -18.22 17.29 1.94
N ASP A 21 -17.93 17.81 3.12
CA ASP A 21 -17.25 19.10 3.32
C ASP A 21 -15.72 19.00 3.22
N GLY A 22 -15.19 17.82 2.93
CA GLY A 22 -13.77 17.53 2.84
C GLY A 22 -13.07 17.30 4.18
N SER A 23 -13.74 17.38 5.32
CA SER A 23 -13.17 16.97 6.62
C SER A 23 -13.01 15.45 6.70
N ILE A 24 -12.07 14.98 7.54
CA ILE A 24 -11.90 13.54 7.75
C ILE A 24 -13.09 12.97 8.53
N ASP A 25 -13.60 11.84 8.09
CA ASP A 25 -14.56 11.03 8.83
C ASP A 25 -13.80 10.09 9.79
N TRP A 26 -13.56 10.56 11.01
CA TRP A 26 -12.78 9.82 12.00
C TRP A 26 -13.44 8.48 12.40
N ASP A 27 -14.76 8.44 12.53
CA ASP A 27 -15.48 7.19 12.77
C ASP A 27 -15.32 6.21 11.59
N GLY A 28 -15.28 6.77 10.38
CA GLY A 28 -14.98 6.02 9.16
C GLY A 28 -13.56 5.44 9.16
N VAL A 29 -12.56 6.22 9.57
CA VAL A 29 -11.16 5.76 9.73
C VAL A 29 -11.10 4.56 10.68
N GLU A 30 -11.74 4.66 11.86
CA GLU A 30 -11.76 3.56 12.84
C GLU A 30 -12.42 2.30 12.27
N LYS A 31 -13.58 2.44 11.64
CA LYS A 31 -14.34 1.30 11.07
C LYS A 31 -13.58 0.61 9.94
N ILE A 32 -12.89 1.37 9.08
CA ILE A 32 -12.09 0.79 7.99
C ILE A 32 -10.88 0.05 8.57
N ALA A 33 -10.18 0.63 9.56
CA ALA A 33 -9.05 -0.04 10.21
C ALA A 33 -9.47 -1.35 10.88
N ASP A 34 -10.56 -1.36 11.63
CA ASP A 34 -11.14 -2.56 12.26
C ASP A 34 -11.56 -3.61 11.21
N HIS A 35 -12.19 -3.16 10.10
CA HIS A 35 -12.56 -4.03 8.99
C HIS A 35 -11.33 -4.73 8.38
N LEU A 36 -10.23 -4.03 8.17
CA LEU A 36 -9.00 -4.62 7.63
C LEU A 36 -8.44 -5.67 8.58
N VAL A 37 -8.37 -5.38 9.88
CA VAL A 37 -7.89 -6.35 10.89
C VAL A 37 -8.76 -7.61 10.90
N LYS A 38 -10.08 -7.46 10.89
CA LYS A 38 -11.04 -8.60 10.87
C LYS A 38 -10.94 -9.44 9.59
N ASN A 39 -10.38 -8.88 8.51
CA ASN A 39 -10.15 -9.58 7.25
C ASN A 39 -8.71 -10.07 7.07
N GLY A 40 -7.97 -10.28 8.17
CA GLY A 40 -6.70 -11.02 8.19
C GLY A 40 -5.46 -10.19 7.82
N HIS A 41 -5.50 -8.88 8.01
CA HIS A 41 -4.33 -8.04 7.74
C HIS A 41 -3.33 -8.07 8.90
N ASP A 42 -2.04 -8.20 8.54
CA ASP A 42 -0.90 -8.12 9.46
C ASP A 42 -0.43 -6.67 9.66
N GLY A 43 -0.76 -5.80 8.71
CA GLY A 43 -0.40 -4.40 8.74
C GLY A 43 -1.30 -3.51 7.89
N ILE A 44 -1.27 -2.22 8.18
CA ILE A 44 -2.00 -1.18 7.47
C ILE A 44 -1.03 -0.08 7.06
N VAL A 45 -1.06 0.28 5.78
CA VAL A 45 -0.31 1.45 5.29
C VAL A 45 -1.26 2.65 5.25
N VAL A 46 -1.02 3.64 6.07
CA VAL A 46 -1.76 4.91 6.09
C VAL A 46 -1.00 6.00 5.36
N ASN A 47 -1.65 7.09 5.00
CA ASN A 47 -1.01 8.27 4.39
C ASN A 47 -0.24 7.98 3.09
N GLY A 48 -0.59 6.89 2.40
CA GLY A 48 -0.06 6.58 1.07
C GLY A 48 -0.89 7.22 -0.05
N THR A 49 -0.59 6.87 -1.29
CA THR A 49 -1.33 7.34 -2.48
C THR A 49 -2.83 7.04 -2.38
N THR A 50 -3.19 5.83 -1.94
CA THR A 50 -4.58 5.40 -1.76
C THR A 50 -5.28 6.18 -0.64
N GLY A 51 -4.54 6.60 0.38
CA GLY A 51 -5.01 7.48 1.45
C GLY A 51 -5.05 8.96 1.08
N GLU A 52 -4.86 9.31 -0.19
CA GLU A 52 -4.88 10.69 -0.71
C GLU A 52 -3.85 11.61 -0.01
N ALA A 53 -2.63 11.09 0.20
CA ALA A 53 -1.55 11.81 0.87
C ALA A 53 -1.28 13.24 0.35
N PRO A 54 -1.37 13.54 -0.97
CA PRO A 54 -1.13 14.90 -1.48
C PRO A 54 -2.14 15.94 -0.99
N THR A 55 -3.35 15.53 -0.62
CA THR A 55 -4.44 16.42 -0.18
C THR A 55 -4.68 16.34 1.33
N THR A 56 -3.89 15.55 2.05
CA THR A 56 -3.99 15.36 3.50
C THR A 56 -2.91 16.19 4.20
N LYS A 57 -3.31 17.07 5.13
CA LYS A 57 -2.39 17.93 5.88
C LYS A 57 -1.52 17.12 6.85
N SER A 58 -0.33 17.63 7.19
CA SER A 58 0.58 16.95 8.13
C SER A 58 -0.06 16.62 9.48
N SER A 59 -0.86 17.54 10.04
CA SER A 59 -1.60 17.31 11.29
C SER A 59 -2.67 16.23 11.15
N GLU A 60 -3.33 16.13 10.00
CA GLU A 60 -4.29 15.07 9.71
C GLU A 60 -3.58 13.71 9.59
N LYS A 61 -2.41 13.67 8.92
CA LYS A 61 -1.59 12.45 8.80
C LYS A 61 -1.16 11.91 10.15
N GLU A 62 -0.73 12.77 11.07
CA GLU A 62 -0.37 12.39 12.43
C GLU A 62 -1.56 11.81 13.20
N GLU A 63 -2.72 12.45 13.10
CA GLU A 63 -3.91 11.99 13.79
C GLU A 63 -4.42 10.66 13.20
N ILE A 64 -4.36 10.45 11.88
CA ILE A 64 -4.68 9.16 11.24
C ILE A 64 -3.82 8.04 11.84
N ILE A 65 -2.50 8.25 12.00
CA ILE A 65 -1.61 7.25 12.60
C ILE A 65 -2.08 6.92 14.01
N LYS A 66 -2.32 7.92 14.86
CA LYS A 66 -2.75 7.72 16.26
C LYS A 66 -4.09 6.98 16.36
N VAL A 67 -5.06 7.38 15.53
CA VAL A 67 -6.39 6.74 15.50
C VAL A 67 -6.27 5.29 15.07
N VAL A 68 -5.56 5.00 13.98
CA VAL A 68 -5.39 3.64 13.47
C VAL A 68 -4.63 2.79 14.50
N LYS A 69 -3.52 3.28 15.08
CA LYS A 69 -2.77 2.56 16.14
C LYS A 69 -3.65 2.20 17.34
N ARG A 70 -4.51 3.11 17.77
CA ARG A 70 -5.45 2.86 18.88
C ARG A 70 -6.42 1.73 18.56
N VAL A 71 -6.94 1.69 17.32
CA VAL A 71 -7.93 0.68 16.89
C VAL A 71 -7.30 -0.69 16.73
N VAL A 72 -6.14 -0.76 16.06
CA VAL A 72 -5.55 -2.06 15.67
C VAL A 72 -4.69 -2.68 16.76
N GLY A 73 -4.27 -1.92 17.75
CA GLY A 73 -3.43 -2.40 18.87
C GLY A 73 -1.99 -2.72 18.46
N ALA A 74 -1.29 -3.46 19.31
CA ALA A 74 0.15 -3.69 19.18
C ALA A 74 0.52 -4.76 18.14
N ASN A 75 -0.39 -5.67 17.82
CA ASN A 75 -0.11 -6.83 16.96
C ASN A 75 -0.13 -6.51 15.46
N ILE A 76 -0.78 -5.42 15.07
CA ILE A 76 -0.89 -4.99 13.67
C ILE A 76 0.09 -3.84 13.42
N LYS A 77 0.87 -3.94 12.36
CA LYS A 77 1.83 -2.91 11.99
C LYS A 77 1.15 -1.74 11.30
N VAL A 78 1.46 -0.51 11.72
CA VAL A 78 1.01 0.71 11.05
C VAL A 78 2.21 1.37 10.38
N VAL A 79 2.23 1.34 9.06
CA VAL A 79 3.29 1.93 8.22
C VAL A 79 2.77 3.23 7.63
N SER A 80 3.48 4.34 7.83
CA SER A 80 3.05 5.66 7.34
C SER A 80 3.73 6.05 6.05
N GLY A 81 2.98 6.48 5.05
CA GLY A 81 3.52 7.16 3.88
C GLY A 81 4.17 8.48 4.28
N ALA A 82 5.47 8.61 4.04
CA ALA A 82 6.27 9.79 4.39
C ALA A 82 7.03 10.39 3.20
N GLY A 83 7.07 9.69 2.05
CA GLY A 83 7.77 10.16 0.84
C GLY A 83 7.05 11.29 0.12
N ASP A 84 7.83 12.24 -0.36
CA ASP A 84 7.43 13.36 -1.20
C ASP A 84 8.54 13.63 -2.24
N ASN A 85 8.33 14.58 -3.14
CA ASN A 85 9.35 15.01 -4.10
C ASN A 85 10.29 16.11 -3.55
N GLU A 86 10.14 16.46 -2.28
CA GLU A 86 10.97 17.40 -1.54
C GLU A 86 11.55 16.69 -0.31
N THR A 87 12.90 16.70 -0.20
CA THR A 87 13.61 15.87 0.79
C THR A 87 13.38 16.32 2.22
N ASP A 88 13.47 17.63 2.51
CA ASP A 88 13.31 18.16 3.87
C ASP A 88 11.86 18.00 4.37
N TYR A 89 10.87 18.15 3.48
CA TYR A 89 9.48 17.84 3.81
C TYR A 89 9.30 16.36 4.13
N SER A 90 9.90 15.47 3.34
CA SER A 90 9.85 14.02 3.57
C SER A 90 10.50 13.63 4.90
N ILE A 91 11.65 14.22 5.26
CA ILE A 91 12.30 14.06 6.55
C ILE A 91 11.38 14.50 7.69
N ASN A 92 10.74 15.66 7.54
CA ASN A 92 9.78 16.16 8.51
C ASN A 92 8.59 15.20 8.69
N GLN A 93 8.02 14.68 7.59
CA GLN A 93 6.92 13.71 7.66
C GLN A 93 7.36 12.38 8.33
N ALA A 94 8.59 11.91 8.08
CA ALA A 94 9.13 10.73 8.75
C ALA A 94 9.23 10.91 10.26
N LYS A 95 9.79 12.04 10.73
CA LYS A 95 9.87 12.37 12.17
C LYS A 95 8.49 12.51 12.82
N ARG A 96 7.52 13.12 12.13
CA ARG A 96 6.14 13.23 12.61
C ARG A 96 5.46 11.85 12.69
N SER A 97 5.71 10.97 11.72
CA SER A 97 5.21 9.60 11.74
C SER A 97 5.77 8.80 12.92
N GLU A 98 7.06 8.95 13.21
CA GLU A 98 7.71 8.36 14.37
C GLU A 98 7.10 8.87 15.69
N ALA A 99 6.98 10.18 15.85
CA ALA A 99 6.36 10.80 17.03
C ALA A 99 4.88 10.42 17.21
N ALA A 100 4.15 10.14 16.13
CA ALA A 100 2.77 9.67 16.16
C ALA A 100 2.62 8.17 16.46
N GLY A 101 3.74 7.41 16.53
CA GLY A 101 3.76 6.00 16.89
C GLY A 101 3.62 5.01 15.73
N ALA A 102 3.98 5.40 14.51
CA ALA A 102 4.08 4.47 13.39
C ALA A 102 5.13 3.37 13.66
N ASP A 103 4.93 2.17 13.12
CA ASP A 103 5.89 1.06 13.22
C ASP A 103 6.91 1.04 12.08
N GLY A 104 6.74 1.91 11.09
CA GLY A 104 7.63 2.07 9.93
C GLY A 104 7.13 3.14 8.98
N ILE A 105 7.93 3.43 7.97
CA ILE A 105 7.59 4.40 6.92
C ILE A 105 7.63 3.75 5.54
N LEU A 106 6.70 4.16 4.68
CA LEU A 106 6.69 3.88 3.25
C LEU A 106 7.14 5.15 2.52
N VAL A 107 8.22 5.05 1.75
CA VAL A 107 8.80 6.20 1.06
C VAL A 107 8.76 5.98 -0.44
N VAL A 108 7.91 6.75 -1.12
CA VAL A 108 7.79 6.72 -2.58
C VAL A 108 8.99 7.43 -3.22
N THR A 109 9.43 6.91 -4.37
CA THR A 109 10.42 7.58 -5.22
C THR A 109 9.99 9.03 -5.47
N PRO A 110 10.89 10.04 -5.36
CA PRO A 110 10.54 11.43 -5.67
C PRO A 110 9.91 11.54 -7.07
N TYR A 111 8.69 12.04 -7.11
CA TYR A 111 7.86 12.13 -8.31
C TYR A 111 7.94 13.52 -8.95
N TYR A 112 7.60 13.63 -10.23
CA TYR A 112 7.49 14.87 -11.00
C TYR A 112 8.86 15.49 -11.39
N ASN A 113 9.77 15.77 -10.44
CA ASN A 113 11.09 16.39 -10.67
C ASN A 113 12.15 15.41 -11.23
N LYS A 114 11.86 14.10 -11.29
CA LYS A 114 12.65 13.05 -11.95
C LYS A 114 14.15 13.11 -11.64
N PRO A 115 14.56 12.99 -10.38
CA PRO A 115 15.98 13.03 -10.03
C PRO A 115 16.75 11.85 -10.67
N PRO A 116 18.06 12.03 -10.95
CA PRO A 116 18.92 10.91 -11.35
C PRO A 116 19.11 9.93 -10.19
N GLN A 117 19.59 8.71 -10.46
CA GLN A 117 19.73 7.65 -9.44
C GLN A 117 20.57 8.09 -8.22
N ALA A 118 21.63 8.88 -8.45
CA ALA A 118 22.40 9.46 -7.33
C ALA A 118 21.54 10.37 -6.42
N GLY A 119 20.64 11.16 -6.99
CA GLY A 119 19.69 11.98 -6.23
C GLY A 119 18.64 11.14 -5.51
N ILE A 120 18.10 10.10 -6.15
CA ILE A 120 17.20 9.13 -5.54
C ILE A 120 17.87 8.48 -4.33
N LYS A 121 19.09 7.97 -4.50
CA LYS A 121 19.88 7.36 -3.42
C LYS A 121 20.07 8.34 -2.26
N ALA A 122 20.53 9.56 -2.55
CA ALA A 122 20.76 10.59 -1.53
C ALA A 122 19.49 10.93 -0.76
N HIS A 123 18.33 11.05 -1.42
CA HIS A 123 17.04 11.28 -0.82
C HIS A 123 16.65 10.17 0.18
N PHE A 124 16.69 8.91 -0.23
CA PHE A 124 16.34 7.78 0.64
C PHE A 124 17.30 7.66 1.84
N LEU A 125 18.61 7.84 1.63
CA LEU A 125 19.58 7.79 2.72
C LEU A 125 19.39 8.96 3.71
N ALA A 126 19.08 10.17 3.24
CA ALA A 126 18.78 11.30 4.10
C ALA A 126 17.56 11.01 5.00
N MET A 127 16.52 10.41 4.46
CA MET A 127 15.35 10.00 5.24
C MET A 127 15.67 8.85 6.22
N ALA A 128 16.40 7.82 5.77
CA ALA A 128 16.77 6.68 6.59
C ALA A 128 17.64 7.08 7.80
N ASN A 129 18.45 8.12 7.65
CA ASN A 129 19.29 8.68 8.73
C ASN A 129 18.51 9.64 9.66
N ALA A 130 17.33 10.10 9.27
CA ALA A 130 16.60 11.13 10.00
C ALA A 130 15.61 10.58 11.05
N THR A 131 15.34 9.27 11.04
CA THR A 131 14.38 8.59 11.91
C THR A 131 14.89 7.23 12.33
N GLY A 132 14.44 6.72 13.49
CA GLY A 132 14.70 5.34 13.94
C GLY A 132 13.76 4.29 13.31
N LEU A 133 12.80 4.71 12.49
CA LEU A 133 11.81 3.80 11.91
C LEU A 133 12.38 2.95 10.78
N PRO A 134 12.00 1.67 10.68
CA PRO A 134 12.28 0.85 9.51
C PRO A 134 11.54 1.42 8.27
N MET A 135 12.25 1.46 7.14
CA MET A 135 11.79 2.04 5.89
C MET A 135 11.49 0.97 4.85
N MET A 136 10.34 1.08 4.21
CA MET A 136 10.01 0.38 2.97
C MET A 136 10.14 1.36 1.79
N LEU A 137 11.04 1.07 0.86
CA LEU A 137 11.13 1.78 -0.41
C LEU A 137 9.85 1.55 -1.22
N TYR A 138 9.43 2.53 -2.02
CA TYR A 138 8.28 2.36 -2.90
C TYR A 138 8.59 2.82 -4.32
N ASP A 139 8.66 1.85 -5.23
CA ASP A 139 8.94 2.06 -6.65
C ASP A 139 7.67 1.88 -7.50
N ILE A 140 7.21 2.99 -8.10
CA ILE A 140 6.02 3.05 -8.95
C ILE A 140 6.22 4.02 -10.12
N PRO A 141 7.06 3.67 -11.11
CA PRO A 141 7.43 4.58 -12.20
C PRO A 141 6.25 5.07 -13.05
N GLY A 142 5.16 4.29 -13.12
CA GLY A 142 3.92 4.72 -13.78
C GLY A 142 3.27 5.96 -13.15
N ARG A 143 3.60 6.29 -11.90
CA ARG A 143 3.13 7.51 -11.21
C ARG A 143 4.23 8.53 -11.00
N THR A 144 5.43 8.08 -10.66
CA THR A 144 6.55 8.97 -10.31
C THR A 144 7.27 9.53 -11.53
N GLY A 145 7.17 8.82 -12.67
CA GLY A 145 7.88 9.17 -13.90
C GLY A 145 9.36 8.79 -13.89
N VAL A 146 9.86 8.16 -12.82
CA VAL A 146 11.21 7.63 -12.69
C VAL A 146 11.17 6.38 -11.80
N GLU A 147 11.96 5.36 -12.15
CA GLU A 147 12.11 4.14 -11.36
C GLU A 147 13.33 4.20 -10.43
N ILE A 148 13.35 3.34 -9.43
CA ILE A 148 14.58 3.01 -8.73
C ILE A 148 15.25 1.88 -9.50
N GLU A 149 16.44 2.13 -10.07
CA GLU A 149 17.18 1.10 -10.78
C GLU A 149 17.63 -0.02 -9.84
N SER A 150 17.78 -1.24 -10.36
CA SER A 150 18.13 -2.41 -9.56
C SER A 150 19.42 -2.24 -8.77
N ASP A 151 20.44 -1.58 -9.35
CA ASP A 151 21.71 -1.30 -8.67
C ASP A 151 21.50 -0.34 -7.49
N THR A 152 20.69 0.69 -7.68
CA THR A 152 20.34 1.66 -6.63
C THR A 152 19.60 0.98 -5.47
N ILE A 153 18.68 0.04 -5.75
CA ILE A 153 17.98 -0.72 -4.71
C ILE A 153 18.97 -1.57 -3.90
N VAL A 154 19.89 -2.27 -4.59
CA VAL A 154 20.92 -3.10 -3.92
C VAL A 154 21.79 -2.27 -3.00
N GLU A 155 22.26 -1.11 -3.45
CA GLU A 155 23.07 -0.18 -2.66
C GLU A 155 22.29 0.42 -1.49
N LEU A 156 21.01 0.77 -1.68
CA LEU A 156 20.15 1.29 -0.62
C LEU A 156 19.90 0.26 0.49
N PHE A 157 19.76 -1.02 0.13
CA PHE A 157 19.50 -2.08 1.10
C PHE A 157 20.70 -2.39 2.00
N GLU A 158 21.88 -1.87 1.73
CA GLU A 158 23.02 -1.90 2.66
C GLU A 158 22.77 -1.08 3.93
N HIS A 159 21.84 -0.10 3.88
CA HIS A 159 21.48 0.70 5.05
C HIS A 159 20.54 -0.08 5.99
N PRO A 160 20.87 -0.21 7.29
CA PRO A 160 20.14 -1.10 8.22
C PRO A 160 18.67 -0.71 8.44
N SER A 161 18.30 0.56 8.27
CA SER A 161 16.91 1.01 8.39
C SER A 161 16.07 0.75 7.13
N ILE A 162 16.70 0.43 5.97
CA ILE A 162 15.96 0.11 4.74
C ILE A 162 15.73 -1.40 4.74
N VAL A 163 14.49 -1.82 5.05
CA VAL A 163 14.18 -3.23 5.38
C VAL A 163 13.30 -3.91 4.34
N ALA A 164 12.72 -3.18 3.39
CA ALA A 164 11.81 -3.75 2.40
C ALA A 164 11.68 -2.85 1.16
N LEU A 165 11.13 -3.44 0.09
CA LEU A 165 10.69 -2.76 -1.13
C LEU A 165 9.22 -3.08 -1.39
N LYS A 166 8.38 -2.06 -1.59
CA LYS A 166 7.09 -2.18 -2.27
C LYS A 166 7.33 -1.97 -3.77
N ASP A 167 7.12 -3.02 -4.54
CA ASP A 167 7.31 -3.03 -5.99
C ASP A 167 5.97 -2.91 -6.72
N ALA A 168 5.78 -1.80 -7.43
CA ALA A 168 4.69 -1.56 -8.35
C ALA A 168 5.21 -1.13 -9.74
N LYS A 169 6.41 -1.59 -10.10
CA LYS A 169 7.09 -1.33 -11.37
C LYS A 169 6.51 -2.17 -12.52
N GLY A 170 5.99 -3.36 -12.22
CA GLY A 170 5.46 -4.28 -13.22
C GLY A 170 6.51 -5.10 -13.97
N ASN A 171 7.78 -5.09 -13.51
CA ASN A 171 8.87 -5.84 -14.12
C ASN A 171 9.33 -7.00 -13.22
N VAL A 172 8.61 -8.13 -13.29
CA VAL A 172 8.85 -9.33 -12.46
C VAL A 172 10.28 -9.86 -12.62
N ALA A 173 10.88 -9.76 -13.82
CA ALA A 173 12.26 -10.19 -14.06
C ALA A 173 13.27 -9.32 -13.29
N ALA A 174 13.09 -7.99 -13.30
CA ALA A 174 13.96 -7.09 -12.53
C ALA A 174 13.81 -7.35 -11.03
N THR A 175 12.59 -7.57 -10.54
CA THR A 175 12.33 -7.92 -9.13
C THR A 175 13.04 -9.20 -8.73
N SER A 176 12.98 -10.25 -9.57
CA SER A 176 13.68 -11.51 -9.35
C SER A 176 15.19 -11.32 -9.21
N TRP A 177 15.80 -10.49 -10.08
CA TRP A 177 17.21 -10.16 -10.00
C TRP A 177 17.58 -9.39 -8.73
N VAL A 178 16.79 -8.41 -8.31
CA VAL A 178 17.01 -7.65 -7.08
C VAL A 178 16.98 -8.58 -5.86
N ILE A 179 15.95 -9.42 -5.75
CA ILE A 179 15.84 -10.41 -4.66
C ILE A 179 17.07 -11.33 -4.63
N LYS A 180 17.48 -11.85 -5.80
CA LYS A 180 18.66 -12.73 -5.89
C LYS A 180 19.94 -12.03 -5.45
N ARG A 181 20.10 -10.74 -5.78
CA ARG A 181 21.35 -9.99 -5.53
C ARG A 181 21.54 -9.57 -4.09
N CYS A 182 20.48 -9.14 -3.41
CA CYS A 182 20.62 -8.61 -2.05
C CYS A 182 19.66 -9.23 -1.02
N GLY A 183 18.66 -10.01 -1.44
CA GLY A 183 17.72 -10.64 -0.52
C GLY A 183 16.72 -9.69 0.12
N ILE A 184 16.55 -8.46 -0.42
CA ILE A 184 15.58 -7.50 0.11
C ILE A 184 14.17 -8.11 0.13
N PRO A 185 13.43 -8.03 1.24
CA PRO A 185 12.02 -8.41 1.29
C PRO A 185 11.18 -7.54 0.35
N VAL A 186 10.53 -8.15 -0.65
CA VAL A 186 9.70 -7.44 -1.62
C VAL A 186 8.23 -7.70 -1.32
N TYR A 187 7.45 -6.62 -1.31
CA TYR A 187 5.99 -6.64 -1.26
C TYR A 187 5.43 -6.22 -2.62
N SER A 188 4.47 -6.99 -3.14
CA SER A 188 3.72 -6.54 -4.31
C SER A 188 2.95 -5.26 -3.99
N GLY A 189 3.10 -4.26 -4.81
CA GLY A 189 2.33 -3.01 -4.75
C GLY A 189 1.24 -2.90 -5.80
N ASP A 190 1.05 -3.96 -6.59
CA ASP A 190 0.04 -4.08 -7.64
C ASP A 190 -0.71 -5.40 -7.50
N ASP A 191 -2.03 -5.31 -7.25
CA ASP A 191 -2.84 -6.48 -6.91
C ASP A 191 -2.86 -7.56 -7.99
N ILE A 192 -2.85 -7.20 -9.27
CA ILE A 192 -2.80 -8.17 -10.37
C ILE A 192 -1.45 -8.92 -10.44
N LEU A 193 -0.40 -8.35 -9.85
CA LEU A 193 0.94 -8.95 -9.79
C LEU A 193 1.23 -9.66 -8.46
N ASN A 194 0.26 -9.74 -7.56
CA ASN A 194 0.47 -10.40 -6.26
C ASN A 194 1.03 -11.81 -6.39
N LEU A 195 0.33 -12.69 -7.12
CA LEU A 195 0.80 -14.07 -7.31
C LEU A 195 2.07 -14.17 -8.20
N PRO A 196 2.19 -13.46 -9.33
CA PRO A 196 3.43 -13.41 -10.10
C PRO A 196 4.67 -13.01 -9.28
N LEU A 197 4.55 -12.01 -8.39
CA LEU A 197 5.66 -11.59 -7.55
C LEU A 197 5.98 -12.59 -6.44
N LEU A 198 4.97 -13.26 -5.85
CA LEU A 198 5.22 -14.38 -4.94
C LEU A 198 6.05 -15.48 -5.61
N SER A 199 5.78 -15.79 -6.89
CA SER A 199 6.47 -16.85 -7.61
C SER A 199 7.98 -16.58 -7.81
N VAL A 200 8.41 -15.35 -7.71
CA VAL A 200 9.84 -14.96 -7.79
C VAL A 200 10.43 -14.56 -6.43
N GLY A 201 9.69 -14.77 -5.33
CA GLY A 201 10.23 -14.63 -3.98
C GLY A 201 9.73 -13.40 -3.19
N ALA A 202 8.70 -12.69 -3.65
CA ALA A 202 8.07 -11.68 -2.82
C ALA A 202 7.53 -12.28 -1.51
N VAL A 203 7.51 -11.49 -0.44
CA VAL A 203 7.15 -11.95 0.90
C VAL A 203 5.70 -11.66 1.28
N GLY A 204 5.01 -10.83 0.50
CA GLY A 204 3.64 -10.40 0.79
C GLY A 204 3.16 -9.28 -0.12
N PHE A 205 2.11 -8.58 0.31
CA PHE A 205 1.43 -7.55 -0.45
C PHE A 205 1.30 -6.25 0.33
N VAL A 206 1.30 -5.12 -0.37
CA VAL A 206 0.72 -3.85 0.05
C VAL A 206 -0.42 -3.55 -0.93
N SER A 207 -1.53 -4.20 -0.71
CA SER A 207 -2.70 -4.26 -1.57
C SER A 207 -3.52 -2.97 -1.53
N VAL A 208 -4.34 -2.74 -2.53
CA VAL A 208 -5.48 -1.81 -2.51
C VAL A 208 -6.79 -2.60 -2.43
N CYS A 209 -6.89 -3.70 -3.18
CA CYS A 209 -8.06 -4.57 -3.19
C CYS A 209 -8.30 -5.28 -1.85
N GLY A 210 -7.33 -5.27 -0.92
CA GLY A 210 -7.49 -5.78 0.43
C GLY A 210 -8.65 -5.17 1.22
N HIS A 211 -9.13 -3.97 0.82
CA HIS A 211 -10.34 -3.38 1.39
C HIS A 211 -11.60 -4.22 1.13
N THR A 212 -11.66 -4.89 -0.01
CA THR A 212 -12.86 -5.62 -0.49
C THR A 212 -12.71 -7.13 -0.45
N VAL A 213 -11.49 -7.63 -0.65
CA VAL A 213 -11.18 -9.06 -0.76
C VAL A 213 -10.02 -9.49 0.15
N GLY A 214 -9.87 -8.82 1.31
CA GLY A 214 -8.78 -9.08 2.25
C GLY A 214 -8.68 -10.54 2.69
N SER A 215 -9.79 -11.15 3.07
CA SER A 215 -9.83 -12.56 3.49
C SER A 215 -9.43 -13.52 2.36
N GLN A 216 -9.82 -13.24 1.11
CA GLN A 216 -9.42 -14.05 -0.04
C GLN A 216 -7.93 -13.88 -0.37
N LEU A 217 -7.39 -12.65 -0.27
CA LEU A 217 -5.96 -12.39 -0.44
C LEU A 217 -5.14 -13.08 0.66
N LYS A 218 -5.63 -13.07 1.89
CA LYS A 218 -5.00 -13.83 2.99
C LYS A 218 -4.99 -15.32 2.69
N ALA A 219 -6.12 -15.88 2.25
CA ALA A 219 -6.22 -17.28 1.86
C ALA A 219 -5.29 -17.63 0.67
N MET A 220 -5.08 -16.71 -0.27
CA MET A 220 -4.12 -16.89 -1.37
C MET A 220 -2.67 -16.94 -0.85
N LEU A 221 -2.31 -16.04 0.09
CA LEU A 221 -1.00 -16.07 0.75
C LEU A 221 -0.77 -17.38 1.51
N ASP A 222 -1.74 -17.81 2.31
CA ASP A 222 -1.64 -19.03 3.08
C ASP A 222 -1.46 -20.23 2.15
N ALA A 223 -2.29 -20.38 1.12
CA ALA A 223 -2.18 -21.44 0.13
C ALA A 223 -0.79 -21.45 -0.54
N TRP A 224 -0.25 -20.28 -0.90
CA TRP A 224 1.07 -20.18 -1.51
C TRP A 224 2.18 -20.66 -0.57
N PHE A 225 2.21 -20.17 0.68
CA PHE A 225 3.27 -20.52 1.64
C PHE A 225 3.14 -21.94 2.20
N ASP A 226 1.93 -22.52 2.15
CA ASP A 226 1.69 -23.94 2.45
C ASP A 226 2.05 -24.87 1.28
N GLY A 227 2.54 -24.34 0.15
CA GLY A 227 2.94 -25.10 -1.03
C GLY A 227 1.80 -25.47 -1.98
N ASN A 228 0.58 -25.00 -1.73
CA ASN A 228 -0.59 -25.24 -2.58
C ASN A 228 -0.73 -24.14 -3.66
N SER A 229 0.22 -24.13 -4.60
CA SER A 229 0.25 -23.15 -5.69
C SER A 229 -0.99 -23.19 -6.59
N GLN A 230 -1.60 -24.38 -6.77
CA GLN A 230 -2.82 -24.52 -7.54
C GLN A 230 -3.99 -23.75 -6.89
N ARG A 231 -4.15 -23.87 -5.58
CA ARG A 231 -5.19 -23.13 -4.84
C ARG A 231 -4.93 -21.62 -4.86
N ALA A 232 -3.67 -21.21 -4.73
CA ALA A 232 -3.31 -19.80 -4.86
C ALA A 232 -3.65 -19.23 -6.25
N LEU A 233 -3.41 -20.00 -7.31
CA LEU A 233 -3.77 -19.62 -8.69
C LEU A 233 -5.29 -19.50 -8.88
N GLU A 234 -6.06 -20.45 -8.36
CA GLU A 234 -7.53 -20.41 -8.43
C GLU A 234 -8.09 -19.13 -7.79
N ILE A 235 -7.60 -18.78 -6.58
CA ILE A 235 -8.02 -17.55 -5.89
C ILE A 235 -7.61 -16.33 -6.70
N HIS A 236 -6.36 -16.27 -7.18
CA HIS A 236 -5.89 -15.16 -8.01
C HIS A 236 -6.79 -14.95 -9.24
N GLN A 237 -7.10 -16.02 -9.97
CA GLN A 237 -7.94 -15.94 -11.17
C GLN A 237 -9.38 -15.51 -10.84
N GLN A 238 -9.94 -15.98 -9.74
CA GLN A 238 -11.26 -15.55 -9.26
C GLN A 238 -11.29 -14.04 -8.97
N LEU A 239 -10.20 -13.47 -8.48
CA LEU A 239 -10.12 -12.06 -8.07
C LEU A 239 -9.76 -11.10 -9.21
N LEU A 240 -9.40 -11.57 -10.41
CA LEU A 240 -9.05 -10.72 -11.56
C LEU A 240 -10.09 -9.63 -11.87
N PRO A 241 -11.40 -9.88 -11.83
CA PRO A 241 -12.40 -8.83 -12.03
C PRO A 241 -12.28 -7.70 -10.99
N VAL A 242 -12.05 -8.03 -9.72
CA VAL A 242 -11.89 -7.04 -8.63
C VAL A 242 -10.62 -6.23 -8.84
N PHE A 243 -9.50 -6.87 -9.19
CA PHE A 243 -8.24 -6.18 -9.47
C PHE A 243 -8.40 -5.20 -10.62
N THR A 244 -9.01 -5.64 -11.73
CA THR A 244 -9.28 -4.78 -12.88
C THR A 244 -10.27 -3.66 -12.55
N GLY A 245 -11.37 -3.98 -11.88
CA GLY A 245 -12.42 -3.03 -11.51
C GLY A 245 -11.91 -1.90 -10.62
N THR A 246 -11.09 -2.23 -9.61
CA THR A 246 -10.51 -1.26 -8.68
C THR A 246 -9.59 -0.25 -9.38
N PHE A 247 -8.95 -0.62 -10.46
CA PHE A 247 -7.99 0.24 -11.18
C PHE A 247 -8.46 0.73 -12.55
N ARG A 248 -9.77 0.68 -12.86
CA ARG A 248 -10.34 1.29 -14.09
C ARG A 248 -10.12 2.81 -14.15
N THR A 249 -10.02 3.44 -12.99
CA THR A 249 -9.54 4.81 -12.81
C THR A 249 -8.58 4.84 -11.61
N GLN A 250 -8.41 5.97 -10.95
CA GLN A 250 -7.54 6.06 -9.78
C GLN A 250 -8.11 5.21 -8.63
N GLY A 251 -7.27 4.31 -8.08
CA GLY A 251 -7.72 3.25 -7.16
C GLY A 251 -8.44 3.75 -5.89
N ALA A 252 -8.12 4.93 -5.36
CA ALA A 252 -8.82 5.47 -4.20
C ALA A 252 -10.29 5.77 -4.50
N ILE A 253 -10.61 6.27 -5.72
CA ILE A 253 -11.97 6.56 -6.16
C ILE A 253 -12.82 5.28 -6.14
N MET A 254 -12.32 4.24 -6.82
CA MET A 254 -13.05 2.99 -6.96
C MET A 254 -13.13 2.22 -5.62
N THR A 255 -12.07 2.26 -4.80
CA THR A 255 -12.08 1.62 -3.48
C THR A 255 -13.11 2.25 -2.55
N LYS A 256 -13.23 3.57 -2.53
CA LYS A 256 -14.25 4.27 -1.73
C LYS A 256 -15.66 3.92 -2.20
N ALA A 257 -15.89 3.87 -3.51
CA ALA A 257 -17.16 3.40 -4.06
C ALA A 257 -17.45 1.94 -3.68
N ALA A 258 -16.46 1.06 -3.76
CA ALA A 258 -16.59 -0.34 -3.36
C ALA A 258 -16.96 -0.50 -1.88
N LEU A 259 -16.27 0.21 -0.99
CA LEU A 259 -16.59 0.21 0.44
C LEU A 259 -18.04 0.67 0.70
N THR A 260 -18.49 1.72 0.00
CA THR A 260 -19.88 2.19 0.09
C THR A 260 -20.87 1.12 -0.37
N LEU A 261 -20.58 0.41 -1.46
CA LEU A 261 -21.40 -0.72 -1.92
C LEU A 261 -21.45 -1.89 -0.91
N MET A 262 -20.40 -2.05 -0.12
CA MET A 262 -20.33 -3.05 0.97
C MET A 262 -21.01 -2.57 2.27
N GLY A 263 -21.56 -1.35 2.31
CA GLY A 263 -22.14 -0.75 3.53
C GLY A 263 -21.09 -0.23 4.51
N LEU A 264 -19.87 -0.01 4.06
CA LEU A 264 -18.77 0.54 4.84
C LEU A 264 -18.54 2.03 4.54
N PRO A 265 -17.92 2.81 5.44
CA PRO A 265 -17.75 4.24 5.28
C PRO A 265 -16.65 4.59 4.26
N GLY A 266 -16.89 4.38 2.96
CA GLY A 266 -15.94 4.75 1.89
C GLY A 266 -15.63 6.25 1.86
N GLY A 267 -16.63 7.07 2.18
CA GLY A 267 -16.51 8.54 2.18
C GLY A 267 -16.38 9.14 0.77
N HIS A 268 -16.06 10.43 0.73
CA HIS A 268 -15.81 11.21 -0.48
C HIS A 268 -14.31 11.36 -0.74
N THR A 269 -13.95 11.77 -1.95
CA THR A 269 -12.58 12.17 -2.32
C THR A 269 -12.37 13.68 -2.12
N ARG A 270 -11.10 14.11 -2.02
CA ARG A 270 -10.73 15.54 -2.10
C ARG A 270 -10.23 15.86 -3.51
N LEU A 271 -10.55 17.05 -4.00
CA LEU A 271 -9.97 17.53 -5.26
C LEU A 271 -8.43 17.49 -5.21
N PRO A 272 -7.77 17.11 -6.33
CA PRO A 272 -8.30 16.98 -7.69
C PRO A 272 -9.02 15.67 -8.00
N LEU A 273 -9.08 14.71 -7.06
CA LEU A 273 -9.88 13.51 -7.25
C LEU A 273 -11.38 13.87 -7.08
N VAL A 274 -12.22 13.16 -7.83
CA VAL A 274 -13.68 13.25 -7.75
C VAL A 274 -14.26 11.89 -7.44
N ASP A 275 -15.47 11.84 -6.89
CA ASP A 275 -16.15 10.59 -6.63
C ASP A 275 -16.46 9.82 -7.92
N ALA A 276 -16.61 8.49 -7.80
CA ALA A 276 -16.96 7.65 -8.93
C ALA A 276 -18.32 8.04 -9.52
N THR A 277 -18.43 8.04 -10.85
CA THR A 277 -19.70 8.26 -11.57
C THR A 277 -20.62 7.07 -11.43
N ASP A 278 -21.93 7.26 -11.65
CA ASP A 278 -22.93 6.16 -11.63
C ASP A 278 -22.56 5.02 -12.59
N ALA A 279 -22.02 5.36 -13.78
CA ALA A 279 -21.57 4.37 -14.76
C ALA A 279 -20.37 3.55 -14.22
N GLN A 280 -19.41 4.19 -13.56
CA GLN A 280 -18.28 3.51 -12.93
C GLN A 280 -18.74 2.63 -11.77
N ILE A 281 -19.68 3.10 -10.95
CA ILE A 281 -20.27 2.34 -9.84
C ILE A 281 -21.01 1.11 -10.36
N ALA A 282 -21.81 1.23 -11.42
CA ALA A 282 -22.51 0.10 -12.02
C ALA A 282 -21.53 -0.99 -12.49
N GLN A 283 -20.48 -0.59 -13.21
CA GLN A 283 -19.47 -1.52 -13.70
C GLN A 283 -18.67 -2.16 -12.55
N LEU A 284 -18.30 -1.37 -11.52
CA LEU A 284 -17.63 -1.89 -10.33
C LEU A 284 -18.49 -2.93 -9.58
N ARG A 285 -19.80 -2.71 -9.52
CA ARG A 285 -20.74 -3.66 -8.91
C ARG A 285 -20.68 -5.03 -9.59
N ASP A 286 -20.59 -5.06 -10.90
CA ASP A 286 -20.46 -6.32 -11.64
C ASP A 286 -19.10 -6.98 -11.41
N ASP A 287 -18.01 -6.21 -11.37
CA ASP A 287 -16.67 -6.71 -11.08
C ASP A 287 -16.57 -7.30 -9.66
N LEU A 288 -17.15 -6.63 -8.66
CA LEU A 288 -17.18 -7.11 -7.27
C LEU A 288 -17.96 -8.42 -7.14
N ARG A 289 -19.14 -8.52 -7.78
CA ARG A 289 -19.95 -9.75 -7.78
C ARG A 289 -19.22 -10.90 -8.48
N ALA A 290 -18.58 -10.64 -9.62
CA ALA A 290 -17.79 -11.64 -10.34
C ALA A 290 -16.62 -12.17 -9.49
N GLY A 291 -16.01 -11.33 -8.65
CA GLY A 291 -14.98 -11.72 -7.68
C GLY A 291 -15.50 -12.32 -6.37
N GLY A 292 -16.83 -12.48 -6.24
CA GLY A 292 -17.45 -13.09 -5.05
C GLY A 292 -17.56 -12.16 -3.85
N VAL A 293 -17.53 -10.83 -4.06
CA VAL A 293 -17.70 -9.84 -2.97
C VAL A 293 -19.17 -9.64 -2.70
N ALA A 294 -19.56 -9.77 -1.42
CA ALA A 294 -20.91 -9.44 -0.97
C ALA A 294 -21.11 -7.91 -0.96
N ILE A 295 -22.11 -7.45 -1.69
CA ILE A 295 -22.48 -6.04 -1.78
C ILE A 295 -23.98 -5.87 -1.61
N ASN A 296 -24.41 -4.70 -1.13
CA ASN A 296 -25.80 -4.34 -0.94
C ASN A 296 -26.53 -4.02 -2.25
#